data_82d5fa8b7b0bdc85d4642794e2f109be
#
_entry.id   82d5fa8b7b0bdc85d4642794e2f109be
#
_cell.length_a   1.000
_cell.length_b   1.000
_cell.length_c   1.000
_cell.angle_alpha   90.00
_cell.angle_beta   90.00
_cell.angle_gamma   90.00
#
_symmetry.space_group_name_H-M   'P 1'
#
loop_
_entity.id
_entity.type
_entity.pdbx_description
1 polymer ?
#
loop_
_entity_poly.entity_id
_entity_poly.type
_entity_poly.pdbx_seq_one_letter_code
_entity_poly.pdbx_strand_id
1 'polypeptide(L)'
;QIIIGLNDLGFGANLSSAIFDKYGEETLHIINENPYQLAAEIDGISFNRADQVAQKLGIATDDSRRIDAAIIQTLDDLTMETGDTFTKTKPLLQQTIQLLAQGSGGRVSTDLIANQIVELEKNQEIRYADEKIYPTALYNAEWQIADHLHRLLTVDPEKLPATTIEKTVTKVADQSGITYDQVQKEAIKTA
;
A
#
# COMPACT_ATOMS: atom_id res chain seq x y z
N GLN A 1 2.82 11.54 29.85
CA GLN A 1 1.37 11.23 29.89
C GLN A 1 0.93 10.43 28.66
N ILE A 2 1.34 10.79 27.44
CA ILE A 2 0.93 10.11 26.19
C ILE A 2 1.35 8.62 26.20
N ILE A 3 2.61 8.31 26.54
CA ILE A 3 3.12 6.93 26.61
C ILE A 3 2.32 6.07 27.61
N ILE A 4 1.86 6.66 28.73
CA ILE A 4 1.02 5.94 29.69
C ILE A 4 -0.34 5.63 29.05
N GLY A 5 -0.96 6.61 28.39
CA GLY A 5 -2.23 6.40 27.68
C GLY A 5 -2.12 5.33 26.57
N LEU A 6 -1.01 5.29 25.85
CA LEU A 6 -0.75 4.25 24.85
C LEU A 6 -0.60 2.86 25.48
N ASN A 7 0.06 2.75 26.63
CA ASN A 7 0.17 1.49 27.37
C ASN A 7 -1.21 1.03 27.89
N ASP A 8 -2.07 1.94 28.37
CA ASP A 8 -3.44 1.63 28.80
C ASP A 8 -4.31 1.14 27.63
N LEU A 9 -4.07 1.65 26.44
CA LEU A 9 -4.70 1.16 25.20
C LEU A 9 -4.18 -0.22 24.79
N GLY A 10 -3.04 -0.67 25.33
CA GLY A 10 -2.48 -2.01 25.11
C GLY A 10 -1.27 -2.04 24.20
N PHE A 11 -0.69 -0.89 23.85
CA PHE A 11 0.56 -0.85 23.09
C PHE A 11 1.75 -1.09 24.05
N GLY A 12 2.65 -2.00 23.68
CA GLY A 12 3.89 -2.17 24.43
C GLY A 12 4.88 -1.03 24.19
N ALA A 13 5.93 -0.94 24.99
CA ALA A 13 6.88 0.18 24.98
C ALA A 13 7.44 0.53 23.59
N ASN A 14 7.80 -0.49 22.78
CA ASN A 14 8.34 -0.27 21.43
C ASN A 14 7.33 0.39 20.49
N LEU A 15 6.08 -0.09 20.47
CA LEU A 15 5.04 0.49 19.63
C LEU A 15 4.62 1.86 20.15
N SER A 16 4.54 2.06 21.47
CA SER A 16 4.24 3.36 22.06
C SER A 16 5.30 4.40 21.68
N SER A 17 6.59 4.01 21.63
CA SER A 17 7.64 4.90 21.14
C SER A 17 7.46 5.22 19.66
N ALA A 18 7.27 4.21 18.82
CA ALA A 18 7.09 4.40 17.38
C ALA A 18 5.87 5.29 17.04
N ILE A 19 4.76 5.10 17.76
CA ILE A 19 3.56 5.94 17.60
C ILE A 19 3.87 7.39 18.02
N PHE A 20 4.53 7.58 19.16
CA PHE A 20 4.89 8.91 19.63
C PHE A 20 5.93 9.60 18.74
N ASP A 21 6.92 8.87 18.25
CA ASP A 21 7.93 9.40 17.33
C ASP A 21 7.29 9.92 16.02
N LYS A 22 6.19 9.28 15.59
CA LYS A 22 5.47 9.69 14.38
C LYS A 22 4.52 10.87 14.60
N TYR A 23 3.72 10.85 15.66
CA TYR A 23 2.62 11.80 15.85
C TYR A 23 2.86 12.84 16.96
N GLY A 24 3.89 12.64 17.78
CA GLY A 24 4.23 13.57 18.85
C GLY A 24 3.07 13.80 19.81
N GLU A 25 2.79 15.07 20.08
CA GLU A 25 1.72 15.49 21.01
C GLU A 25 0.32 15.23 20.46
N GLU A 26 0.15 15.12 19.14
CA GLU A 26 -1.13 14.84 18.47
C GLU A 26 -1.58 13.37 18.60
N THR A 27 -0.73 12.49 19.13
CA THR A 27 -0.96 11.05 19.21
C THR A 27 -2.35 10.68 19.72
N LEU A 28 -2.75 11.22 20.88
CA LEU A 28 -4.03 10.87 21.50
C LEU A 28 -5.23 11.42 20.71
N HIS A 29 -5.06 12.57 20.08
CA HIS A 29 -6.08 13.17 19.22
C HIS A 29 -6.32 12.29 17.99
N ILE A 30 -5.26 11.90 17.29
CA ILE A 30 -5.32 11.03 16.11
C ILE A 30 -5.97 9.69 16.44
N ILE A 31 -5.58 9.07 17.56
CA ILE A 31 -6.16 7.78 17.98
C ILE A 31 -7.65 7.91 18.29
N ASN A 32 -8.07 8.99 18.94
CA ASN A 32 -9.47 9.23 19.25
C ASN A 32 -10.30 9.51 18.00
N GLU A 33 -9.74 10.20 17.01
CA GLU A 33 -10.42 10.46 15.75
C GLU A 33 -10.51 9.20 14.87
N ASN A 34 -9.37 8.53 14.66
CA ASN A 34 -9.32 7.32 13.82
C ASN A 34 -8.19 6.37 14.25
N PRO A 35 -8.44 5.41 15.14
CA PRO A 35 -7.43 4.46 15.60
C PRO A 35 -6.91 3.54 14.47
N TYR A 36 -7.65 3.38 13.37
CA TYR A 36 -7.22 2.56 12.24
C TYR A 36 -6.08 3.19 11.44
N GLN A 37 -5.87 4.50 11.57
CA GLN A 37 -4.70 5.18 11.01
C GLN A 37 -3.38 4.59 11.52
N LEU A 38 -3.39 4.08 12.76
CA LEU A 38 -2.22 3.38 13.30
C LEU A 38 -1.84 2.13 12.51
N ALA A 39 -2.84 1.36 12.05
CA ALA A 39 -2.59 0.15 11.25
C ALA A 39 -2.07 0.49 9.85
N ALA A 40 -2.53 1.61 9.28
CA ALA A 40 -2.08 2.07 7.97
C ALA A 40 -0.67 2.68 7.98
N GLU A 41 -0.24 3.25 9.12
CA GLU A 41 0.93 4.11 9.14
C GLU A 41 2.07 3.65 10.06
N ILE A 42 1.85 2.67 10.92
CA ILE A 42 2.85 2.17 11.88
C ILE A 42 3.13 0.69 11.65
N ASP A 43 4.35 0.38 11.26
CA ASP A 43 4.76 -1.01 11.09
C ASP A 43 4.58 -1.81 12.39
N GLY A 44 4.02 -3.01 12.26
CA GLY A 44 3.76 -3.90 13.39
C GLY A 44 2.42 -3.66 14.11
N ILE A 45 1.59 -2.73 13.66
CA ILE A 45 0.21 -2.56 14.12
C ILE A 45 -0.72 -3.15 13.04
N SER A 46 -1.34 -4.29 13.35
CA SER A 46 -2.33 -4.91 12.47
C SER A 46 -3.71 -4.27 12.63
N PHE A 47 -4.59 -4.49 11.62
CA PHE A 47 -6.01 -4.13 11.72
C PHE A 47 -6.66 -4.62 13.03
N ASN A 48 -6.46 -5.88 13.40
CA ASN A 48 -7.03 -6.45 14.62
C ASN A 48 -6.61 -5.69 15.88
N ARG A 49 -5.39 -5.18 15.92
CA ARG A 49 -4.90 -4.42 17.07
C ARG A 49 -5.52 -3.02 17.11
N ALA A 50 -5.62 -2.37 15.97
CA ALA A 50 -6.34 -1.10 15.86
C ALA A 50 -7.83 -1.25 16.20
N ASP A 51 -8.46 -2.35 15.78
CA ASP A 51 -9.87 -2.69 16.07
C ASP A 51 -10.12 -2.87 17.57
N GLN A 52 -9.19 -3.51 18.30
CA GLN A 52 -9.27 -3.61 19.76
C GLN A 52 -9.21 -2.25 20.45
N VAL A 53 -8.40 -1.34 19.95
CA VAL A 53 -8.33 0.04 20.46
C VAL A 53 -9.62 0.79 20.14
N ALA A 54 -10.10 0.67 18.91
CA ALA A 54 -11.35 1.28 18.46
C ALA A 54 -12.54 0.89 19.36
N GLN A 55 -12.62 -0.37 19.76
CA GLN A 55 -13.66 -0.86 20.66
C GLN A 55 -13.55 -0.27 22.07
N LYS A 56 -12.33 -0.15 22.60
CA LYS A 56 -12.12 0.51 23.90
C LYS A 56 -12.56 1.98 23.86
N LEU A 57 -12.44 2.62 22.70
CA LEU A 57 -12.88 3.99 22.45
C LEU A 57 -14.39 4.10 22.14
N GLY A 58 -15.12 2.96 22.08
CA GLY A 58 -16.55 2.94 21.83
C GLY A 58 -16.96 3.13 20.36
N ILE A 59 -16.03 2.90 19.41
CA ILE A 59 -16.35 2.94 17.99
C ILE A 59 -17.27 1.77 17.64
N ALA A 60 -18.37 2.07 16.94
CA ALA A 60 -19.38 1.07 16.58
C ALA A 60 -18.83 0.05 15.57
N THR A 61 -19.42 -1.15 15.59
CA THR A 61 -18.97 -2.26 14.72
C THR A 61 -19.25 -2.01 13.23
N ASP A 62 -20.22 -1.17 12.93
CA ASP A 62 -20.62 -0.72 11.59
C ASP A 62 -20.11 0.68 11.23
N ASP A 63 -19.18 1.21 12.02
CA ASP A 63 -18.55 2.52 11.75
C ASP A 63 -17.78 2.46 10.41
N SER A 64 -17.95 3.50 9.60
CA SER A 64 -17.31 3.59 8.27
C SER A 64 -15.79 3.45 8.33
N ARG A 65 -15.14 4.09 9.31
CA ARG A 65 -13.67 4.02 9.51
C ARG A 65 -13.18 2.59 9.70
N ARG A 66 -13.97 1.77 10.42
CA ARG A 66 -13.69 0.35 10.63
C ARG A 66 -13.77 -0.44 9.33
N ILE A 67 -14.85 -0.20 8.57
CA ILE A 67 -15.11 -0.90 7.31
C ILE A 67 -14.07 -0.50 6.27
N ASP A 68 -13.74 0.78 6.17
CA ASP A 68 -12.70 1.31 5.27
C ASP A 68 -11.34 0.67 5.53
N ALA A 69 -10.91 0.69 6.77
CA ALA A 69 -9.64 0.09 7.16
C ALA A 69 -9.60 -1.42 6.86
N ALA A 70 -10.71 -2.15 7.06
CA ALA A 70 -10.78 -3.56 6.74
C ALA A 70 -10.73 -3.82 5.22
N ILE A 71 -11.37 -2.97 4.40
CA ILE A 71 -11.33 -3.07 2.95
C ILE A 71 -9.90 -2.83 2.43
N ILE A 72 -9.25 -1.74 2.89
CA ILE A 72 -7.89 -1.38 2.48
C ILE A 72 -6.90 -2.49 2.89
N GLN A 73 -6.94 -2.95 4.15
CA GLN A 73 -6.09 -4.03 4.62
C GLN A 73 -6.29 -5.31 3.79
N THR A 74 -7.53 -5.69 3.54
CA THR A 74 -7.84 -6.89 2.74
C THR A 74 -7.34 -6.76 1.31
N LEU A 75 -7.46 -5.57 0.72
CA LEU A 75 -6.99 -5.31 -0.64
C LEU A 75 -5.46 -5.42 -0.72
N ASP A 76 -4.75 -4.86 0.24
CA ASP A 76 -3.29 -4.95 0.33
C ASP A 76 -2.84 -6.40 0.55
N ASP A 77 -3.46 -7.12 1.49
CA ASP A 77 -3.14 -8.52 1.78
C ASP A 77 -3.33 -9.40 0.53
N LEU A 78 -4.45 -9.24 -0.19
CA LEU A 78 -4.73 -10.00 -1.41
C LEU A 78 -3.71 -9.73 -2.53
N THR A 79 -3.33 -8.47 -2.73
CA THR A 79 -2.34 -8.10 -3.75
C THR A 79 -0.94 -8.58 -3.38
N MET A 80 -0.59 -8.56 -2.09
CA MET A 80 0.69 -9.09 -1.61
C MET A 80 0.76 -10.62 -1.71
N GLU A 81 -0.33 -11.33 -1.39
CA GLU A 81 -0.40 -12.79 -1.42
C GLU A 81 -0.29 -13.34 -2.85
N THR A 82 -0.98 -12.71 -3.80
CA THR A 82 -1.00 -13.16 -5.21
C THR A 82 0.15 -12.60 -6.03
N GLY A 83 0.76 -11.50 -5.62
CA GLY A 83 1.71 -10.72 -6.42
C GLY A 83 1.04 -9.93 -7.55
N ASP A 84 -0.30 -9.84 -7.55
CA ASP A 84 -1.06 -9.03 -8.50
C ASP A 84 -1.16 -7.59 -8.00
N THR A 85 -1.42 -6.66 -8.91
CA THR A 85 -1.65 -5.24 -8.58
C THR A 85 -3.10 -4.93 -8.25
N PHE A 86 -4.00 -5.91 -8.37
CA PHE A 86 -5.46 -5.76 -8.19
C PHE A 86 -6.10 -7.02 -7.62
N THR A 87 -7.33 -6.88 -7.19
CA THR A 87 -8.23 -8.02 -6.94
C THR A 87 -9.60 -7.80 -7.57
N LYS A 88 -10.44 -8.83 -7.56
CA LYS A 88 -11.85 -8.73 -8.00
C LYS A 88 -12.75 -8.44 -6.81
N THR A 89 -13.92 -7.87 -7.08
CA THR A 89 -14.91 -7.50 -6.04
C THR A 89 -15.29 -8.68 -5.14
N LYS A 90 -15.50 -9.88 -5.69
CA LYS A 90 -15.95 -11.04 -4.90
C LYS A 90 -14.91 -11.50 -3.88
N PRO A 91 -13.64 -11.78 -4.21
CA PRO A 91 -12.62 -12.08 -3.22
C PRO A 91 -12.48 -10.99 -2.15
N LEU A 92 -12.46 -9.71 -2.56
CA LEU A 92 -12.36 -8.57 -1.63
C LEU A 92 -13.50 -8.60 -0.61
N LEU A 93 -14.76 -8.67 -1.06
CA LEU A 93 -15.92 -8.74 -0.17
C LEU A 93 -15.86 -9.93 0.79
N GLN A 94 -15.51 -11.11 0.28
CA GLN A 94 -15.45 -12.33 1.11
C GLN A 94 -14.40 -12.23 2.21
N GLN A 95 -13.20 -11.76 1.88
CA GLN A 95 -12.13 -11.65 2.87
C GLN A 95 -12.35 -10.48 3.83
N THR A 96 -12.89 -9.36 3.36
CA THR A 96 -13.27 -8.24 4.24
C THR A 96 -14.32 -8.68 5.28
N ILE A 97 -15.35 -9.45 4.87
CA ILE A 97 -16.33 -10.01 5.79
C ILE A 97 -15.65 -10.91 6.83
N GLN A 98 -14.70 -11.75 6.41
CA GLN A 98 -13.96 -12.64 7.33
C GLN A 98 -13.10 -11.84 8.31
N LEU A 99 -12.39 -10.82 7.84
CA LEU A 99 -11.57 -9.95 8.69
C LEU A 99 -12.42 -9.24 9.73
N LEU A 100 -13.54 -8.64 9.33
CA LEU A 100 -14.47 -7.96 10.22
C LEU A 100 -15.13 -8.90 11.24
N ALA A 101 -15.33 -10.17 10.87
CA ALA A 101 -15.91 -11.20 11.76
C ALA A 101 -14.89 -11.75 12.78
N GLN A 102 -13.59 -11.68 12.52
CA GLN A 102 -12.54 -12.12 13.45
C GLN A 102 -12.33 -11.13 14.61
N GLY A 103 -12.63 -9.86 14.37
CA GLY A 103 -12.63 -8.84 15.42
C GLY A 103 -13.79 -9.06 16.40
N SER A 104 -13.77 -8.37 17.51
CA SER A 104 -14.82 -8.47 18.56
C SER A 104 -16.13 -7.76 18.15
N GLY A 105 -16.23 -7.31 16.91
CA GLY A 105 -17.40 -6.65 16.36
C GLY A 105 -18.33 -7.62 15.61
N GLY A 106 -19.61 -7.45 15.77
CA GLY A 106 -20.65 -8.25 15.14
C GLY A 106 -20.58 -8.30 13.60
N ARG A 107 -21.52 -8.98 12.98
CA ARG A 107 -21.59 -9.10 11.52
C ARG A 107 -21.91 -7.74 10.89
N VAL A 108 -21.06 -7.30 9.96
CA VAL A 108 -21.32 -6.16 9.07
C VAL A 108 -22.03 -6.68 7.82
N SER A 109 -23.06 -5.98 7.34
CA SER A 109 -23.79 -6.39 6.14
C SER A 109 -22.91 -6.21 4.89
N THR A 110 -23.10 -7.11 3.93
CA THR A 110 -22.41 -7.04 2.63
C THR A 110 -22.71 -5.73 1.91
N ASP A 111 -23.93 -5.22 2.05
CA ASP A 111 -24.35 -3.97 1.40
C ASP A 111 -23.59 -2.76 1.97
N LEU A 112 -23.33 -2.74 3.29
CA LEU A 112 -22.51 -1.68 3.90
C LEU A 112 -21.08 -1.71 3.37
N ILE A 113 -20.49 -2.89 3.25
CA ILE A 113 -19.13 -3.05 2.71
C ILE A 113 -19.11 -2.62 1.23
N ALA A 114 -20.10 -3.03 0.43
CA ALA A 114 -20.19 -2.65 -0.97
C ALA A 114 -20.35 -1.13 -1.15
N ASN A 115 -21.17 -0.49 -0.33
CA ASN A 115 -21.34 0.97 -0.35
C ASN A 115 -20.03 1.67 0.04
N GLN A 116 -19.30 1.12 0.99
CA GLN A 116 -18.05 1.71 1.43
C GLN A 116 -16.92 1.58 0.38
N ILE A 117 -16.91 0.51 -0.40
CA ILE A 117 -16.03 0.39 -1.58
C ILE A 117 -16.29 1.53 -2.57
N VAL A 118 -17.56 1.88 -2.81
CA VAL A 118 -17.93 3.00 -3.69
C VAL A 118 -17.45 4.35 -3.13
N GLU A 119 -17.58 4.55 -1.82
CA GLU A 119 -17.10 5.80 -1.18
C GLU A 119 -15.57 5.89 -1.21
N LEU A 120 -14.84 4.79 -0.95
CA LEU A 120 -13.38 4.75 -1.05
C LEU A 120 -12.89 5.06 -2.48
N GLU A 121 -13.61 4.60 -3.51
CA GLU A 121 -13.30 4.96 -4.89
C GLU A 121 -13.53 6.45 -5.17
N LYS A 122 -14.65 7.02 -4.72
CA LYS A 122 -14.93 8.46 -4.85
C LYS A 122 -13.86 9.32 -4.19
N ASN A 123 -13.37 8.88 -3.04
CA ASN A 123 -12.30 9.53 -2.28
C ASN A 123 -10.91 9.26 -2.88
N GLN A 124 -10.81 8.44 -3.92
CA GLN A 124 -9.57 8.06 -4.59
C GLN A 124 -8.60 7.26 -3.71
N GLU A 125 -9.08 6.64 -2.64
CA GLU A 125 -8.30 5.76 -1.78
C GLU A 125 -8.04 4.40 -2.44
N ILE A 126 -8.99 3.94 -3.26
CA ILE A 126 -8.87 2.78 -4.15
C ILE A 126 -9.23 3.18 -5.57
N ARG A 127 -8.96 2.31 -6.55
CA ARG A 127 -9.32 2.50 -7.95
C ARG A 127 -10.10 1.31 -8.47
N TYR A 128 -11.22 1.57 -9.15
CA TYR A 128 -12.02 0.57 -9.84
C TYR A 128 -11.91 0.76 -11.35
N ALA A 129 -11.38 -0.24 -12.04
CA ALA A 129 -11.25 -0.22 -13.49
C ALA A 129 -11.40 -1.65 -14.05
N ASP A 130 -12.18 -1.85 -15.08
CA ASP A 130 -12.35 -3.13 -15.78
C ASP A 130 -12.66 -4.31 -14.85
N GLU A 131 -13.60 -4.13 -13.93
CA GLU A 131 -14.00 -5.12 -12.90
C GLU A 131 -12.89 -5.50 -11.91
N LYS A 132 -11.85 -4.69 -11.83
CA LYS A 132 -10.70 -4.85 -10.94
C LYS A 132 -10.66 -3.71 -9.92
N ILE A 133 -10.25 -4.03 -8.71
CA ILE A 133 -10.05 -3.07 -7.62
C ILE A 133 -8.58 -3.06 -7.28
N TYR A 134 -8.00 -1.86 -7.29
CA TYR A 134 -6.57 -1.62 -7.08
C TYR A 134 -6.35 -0.77 -5.83
N PRO A 135 -5.28 -1.02 -5.06
CA PRO A 135 -4.67 0.03 -4.27
C PRO A 135 -4.28 1.19 -5.19
N THR A 136 -4.63 2.42 -4.83
CA THR A 136 -4.38 3.59 -5.69
C THR A 136 -2.90 3.74 -6.08
N ALA A 137 -1.99 3.42 -5.16
CA ALA A 137 -0.56 3.46 -5.42
C ALA A 137 -0.14 2.50 -6.54
N LEU A 138 -0.65 1.25 -6.53
CA LEU A 138 -0.33 0.25 -7.55
C LEU A 138 -0.94 0.60 -8.90
N TYR A 139 -2.19 1.08 -8.92
CA TYR A 139 -2.82 1.58 -10.14
C TYR A 139 -2.00 2.69 -10.80
N ASN A 140 -1.58 3.67 -10.00
CA ASN A 140 -0.76 4.78 -10.51
C ASN A 140 0.61 4.30 -10.99
N ALA A 141 1.21 3.32 -10.33
CA ALA A 141 2.49 2.74 -10.74
C ALA A 141 2.37 2.05 -12.12
N GLU A 142 1.32 1.26 -12.37
CA GLU A 142 1.07 0.67 -13.70
C GLU A 142 0.96 1.73 -14.80
N TRP A 143 0.19 2.79 -14.55
CA TRP A 143 0.06 3.90 -15.51
C TRP A 143 1.38 4.62 -15.76
N GLN A 144 2.17 4.86 -14.72
CA GLN A 144 3.49 5.48 -14.86
C GLN A 144 4.44 4.61 -15.68
N ILE A 145 4.45 3.29 -15.45
CA ILE A 145 5.24 2.34 -16.22
C ILE A 145 4.80 2.36 -17.70
N ALA A 146 3.49 2.31 -17.96
CA ALA A 146 2.95 2.35 -19.32
C ALA A 146 3.31 3.66 -20.05
N ASP A 147 3.22 4.81 -19.37
CA ASP A 147 3.59 6.11 -19.94
C ASP A 147 5.09 6.17 -20.25
N HIS A 148 5.95 5.73 -19.33
CA HIS A 148 7.39 5.68 -19.57
C HIS A 148 7.75 4.78 -20.75
N LEU A 149 7.16 3.59 -20.85
CA LEU A 149 7.39 2.68 -21.97
C LEU A 149 6.89 3.30 -23.28
N HIS A 150 5.71 3.91 -23.29
CA HIS A 150 5.20 4.61 -24.45
C HIS A 150 6.13 5.73 -24.92
N ARG A 151 6.65 6.54 -24.00
CA ARG A 151 7.63 7.57 -24.32
C ARG A 151 8.91 6.99 -24.92
N LEU A 152 9.44 5.90 -24.35
CA LEU A 152 10.63 5.22 -24.91
C LEU A 152 10.39 4.71 -26.31
N LEU A 153 9.18 4.23 -26.62
CA LEU A 153 8.82 3.72 -27.95
C LEU A 153 8.56 4.81 -28.99
N THR A 154 8.18 6.02 -28.53
CA THR A 154 7.79 7.13 -29.42
C THR A 154 8.91 8.14 -29.66
N VAL A 155 9.91 8.20 -28.78
CA VAL A 155 11.09 9.04 -28.98
C VAL A 155 12.01 8.35 -29.99
N ASP A 156 12.30 9.07 -31.09
CA ASP A 156 13.30 8.59 -32.05
C ASP A 156 14.68 8.65 -31.37
N PRO A 157 15.33 7.52 -31.09
CA PRO A 157 16.55 7.54 -30.32
C PRO A 157 17.65 8.25 -31.13
N GLU A 158 18.30 9.22 -30.52
CA GLU A 158 19.51 9.82 -31.09
C GLU A 158 20.53 8.69 -31.29
N LYS A 159 20.80 8.35 -32.55
CA LYS A 159 21.74 7.28 -32.90
C LYS A 159 23.16 7.67 -32.51
N LEU A 160 23.60 7.19 -31.37
CA LEU A 160 24.99 7.38 -30.96
C LEU A 160 25.92 6.53 -31.84
N PRO A 161 27.07 7.07 -32.24
CA PRO A 161 28.08 6.28 -32.94
C PRO A 161 28.50 5.05 -32.12
N ALA A 162 28.61 3.89 -32.76
CA ALA A 162 28.98 2.63 -32.07
C ALA A 162 30.28 2.78 -31.28
N THR A 163 31.22 3.56 -31.79
CA THR A 163 32.49 3.86 -31.08
C THR A 163 32.30 4.66 -29.80
N THR A 164 31.28 5.50 -29.72
CA THR A 164 30.93 6.24 -28.49
C THR A 164 30.34 5.28 -27.47
N ILE A 165 29.43 4.41 -27.89
CA ILE A 165 28.82 3.38 -27.03
C ILE A 165 29.91 2.46 -26.44
N GLU A 166 30.81 1.94 -27.28
CA GLU A 166 31.90 1.05 -26.83
C GLU A 166 32.84 1.71 -25.83
N LYS A 167 33.25 2.95 -26.09
CA LYS A 167 34.08 3.72 -25.14
C LYS A 167 33.37 3.94 -23.81
N THR A 168 32.07 4.28 -23.85
CA THR A 168 31.28 4.49 -22.64
C THR A 168 31.10 3.22 -21.84
N VAL A 169 30.78 2.11 -22.50
CA VAL A 169 30.66 0.79 -21.86
C VAL A 169 31.96 0.38 -21.19
N THR A 170 33.10 0.52 -21.88
CA THR A 170 34.41 0.21 -21.31
C THR A 170 34.71 1.09 -20.09
N LYS A 171 34.49 2.40 -20.20
CA LYS A 171 34.73 3.33 -19.09
C LYS A 171 33.88 3.01 -17.85
N VAL A 172 32.58 2.70 -18.04
CA VAL A 172 31.68 2.33 -16.95
C VAL A 172 32.08 0.99 -16.34
N ALA A 173 32.45 0.00 -17.18
CA ALA A 173 32.96 -1.30 -16.73
C ALA A 173 34.20 -1.14 -15.81
N ASP A 174 35.17 -0.35 -16.26
CA ASP A 174 36.40 -0.09 -15.50
C ASP A 174 36.13 0.63 -14.18
N GLN A 175 35.24 1.65 -14.19
CA GLN A 175 34.86 2.39 -12.98
C GLN A 175 34.08 1.58 -11.95
N SER A 176 33.27 0.62 -12.43
CA SER A 176 32.41 -0.22 -11.58
C SER A 176 33.05 -1.56 -11.21
N GLY A 177 34.19 -1.90 -11.77
CA GLY A 177 34.84 -3.20 -11.59
C GLY A 177 34.02 -4.37 -12.19
N ILE A 178 33.14 -4.10 -13.16
CA ILE A 178 32.25 -5.08 -13.79
C ILE A 178 32.82 -5.47 -15.15
N THR A 179 32.85 -6.76 -15.46
CA THR A 179 33.16 -7.25 -16.81
C THR A 179 31.84 -7.67 -17.49
N TYR A 180 31.41 -6.91 -18.51
CA TYR A 180 30.23 -7.27 -19.30
C TYR A 180 30.56 -8.40 -20.27
N ASP A 181 29.70 -9.43 -20.35
CA ASP A 181 29.78 -10.46 -21.35
C ASP A 181 29.33 -9.95 -22.74
N GLN A 182 29.46 -10.81 -23.77
CA GLN A 182 29.12 -10.41 -25.14
C GLN A 182 27.62 -10.10 -25.31
N VAL A 183 26.75 -10.89 -24.68
CA VAL A 183 25.29 -10.70 -24.78
C VAL A 183 24.86 -9.40 -24.13
N GLN A 184 25.44 -9.06 -22.96
CA GLN A 184 25.19 -7.80 -22.28
C GLN A 184 25.66 -6.60 -23.12
N LYS A 185 26.83 -6.68 -23.74
CA LYS A 185 27.33 -5.64 -24.66
C LYS A 185 26.44 -5.45 -25.87
N GLU A 186 25.93 -6.54 -26.46
CA GLU A 186 24.99 -6.47 -27.58
C GLU A 186 23.66 -5.85 -27.15
N ALA A 187 23.12 -6.19 -25.98
CA ALA A 187 21.91 -5.59 -25.46
C ALA A 187 22.05 -4.07 -25.28
N ILE A 188 23.18 -3.61 -24.72
CA ILE A 188 23.46 -2.18 -24.55
C ILE A 188 23.58 -1.45 -25.90
N LYS A 189 24.12 -2.11 -26.93
CA LYS A 189 24.23 -1.52 -28.29
C LYS A 189 22.88 -1.42 -28.99
N THR A 190 21.94 -2.28 -28.62
CA THR A 190 20.62 -2.38 -29.27
C THR A 190 19.58 -1.47 -28.62
N ALA A 191 19.77 -1.13 -27.33
CA ALA A 191 18.89 -0.24 -26.58
C ALA A 191 19.09 1.23 -26.97
#